data_a01cbdaa769e20dcac9282e6a7b0be96
#
_entry.id   a01cbdaa769e20dcac9282e6a7b0be96
#
_cell.length_a   1.000
_cell.length_b   1.000
_cell.length_c   1.000
_cell.angle_alpha   90.00
_cell.angle_beta   90.00
_cell.angle_gamma   90.00
#
_symmetry.space_group_name_H-M   'P 1'
#
loop_
_entity.id
_entity.type
_entity.pdbx_description
1 polymer ?
#
loop_
_entity_poly.entity_id
_entity_poly.type
_entity_poly.pdbx_seq_one_letter_code
_entity_poly.pdbx_strand_id
1 'polypeptide(L)'
;FKLENGKFVFPAGLEEDICLVPSVQNAVIYGDNRPFTICMIVPDFFFLERYAEKNGLPTDMNTLIQRKDVQDMIAAEITGALKGKYGGYEIPKKFLFLTENFTLENGMLTQTMKLKRRVVLTKYMDQIEALYK
;
A
#
# COMPACT_ATOMS: atom_id res chain seq x y z
N PHE A 1 10.24 13.23 0.51
CA PHE A 1 11.00 12.96 -0.73
C PHE A 1 10.47 13.81 -1.89
N LYS A 2 11.22 13.84 -2.96
CA LYS A 2 10.83 14.57 -4.18
C LYS A 2 10.60 13.59 -5.33
N LEU A 3 9.56 13.85 -6.11
CA LEU A 3 9.38 13.22 -7.41
C LEU A 3 10.42 13.75 -8.39
N GLU A 4 10.58 13.09 -9.54
CA GLU A 4 11.55 13.52 -10.55
C GLU A 4 11.26 14.92 -11.10
N ASN A 5 10.01 15.39 -11.01
CA ASN A 5 9.62 16.74 -11.44
C ASN A 5 9.88 17.81 -10.37
N GLY A 6 10.47 17.45 -9.23
CA GLY A 6 10.81 18.36 -8.15
C GLY A 6 9.72 18.62 -7.13
N LYS A 7 8.53 18.07 -7.31
CA LYS A 7 7.44 18.23 -6.34
C LYS A 7 7.68 17.37 -5.11
N PHE A 8 7.48 17.96 -3.93
CA PHE A 8 7.67 17.27 -2.66
C PHE A 8 6.44 16.43 -2.30
N VAL A 9 6.69 15.24 -1.75
CA VAL A 9 5.66 14.36 -1.19
C VAL A 9 6.05 14.03 0.25
N PHE A 10 5.07 14.14 1.14
CA PHE A 10 5.23 13.87 2.57
C PHE A 10 4.47 12.59 2.90
N PRO A 11 5.16 11.45 2.95
CA PRO A 11 4.46 10.15 2.99
C PRO A 11 3.69 9.87 4.28
N ALA A 12 4.12 10.43 5.42
CA ALA A 12 3.51 10.10 6.71
C ALA A 12 2.01 10.38 6.75
N GLY A 13 1.60 11.57 6.32
CA GLY A 13 0.18 11.94 6.31
C GLY A 13 -0.64 11.11 5.35
N LEU A 14 -0.09 10.82 4.17
CA LEU A 14 -0.72 9.94 3.19
C LEU A 14 -0.91 8.54 3.75
N GLU A 15 0.13 7.99 4.36
CA GLU A 15 0.09 6.64 4.93
C GLU A 15 -0.94 6.54 6.05
N GLU A 16 -1.02 7.56 6.91
CA GLU A 16 -2.02 7.59 7.97
C GLU A 16 -3.44 7.58 7.42
N ASP A 17 -3.70 8.42 6.43
CA ASP A 17 -5.04 8.49 5.83
C ASP A 17 -5.41 7.22 5.07
N ILE A 18 -4.44 6.61 4.38
CA ILE A 18 -4.67 5.34 3.69
C ILE A 18 -5.01 4.24 4.71
N CYS A 19 -4.35 4.23 5.86
CA CYS A 19 -4.61 3.23 6.90
C CYS A 19 -5.97 3.39 7.58
N LEU A 20 -6.70 4.49 7.34
CA LEU A 20 -8.08 4.63 7.79
C LEU A 20 -9.08 3.88 6.91
N VAL A 21 -8.67 3.46 5.71
CA VAL A 21 -9.51 2.65 4.84
C VAL A 21 -9.65 1.25 5.46
N PRO A 22 -10.90 0.74 5.66
CA PRO A 22 -11.10 -0.51 6.38
C PRO A 22 -10.38 -1.74 5.81
N SER A 23 -10.14 -1.77 4.50
CA SER A 23 -9.47 -2.89 3.85
C SER A 23 -7.94 -2.84 3.98
N VAL A 24 -7.37 -1.79 4.61
CA VAL A 24 -5.93 -1.57 4.69
C VAL A 24 -5.44 -1.69 6.13
N GLN A 25 -4.46 -2.55 6.35
CA GLN A 25 -3.78 -2.70 7.64
C GLN A 25 -2.55 -1.80 7.74
N ASN A 26 -1.74 -1.77 6.69
CA ASN A 26 -0.54 -0.93 6.61
C ASN A 26 -0.32 -0.44 5.20
N ALA A 27 0.38 0.70 5.08
CA ALA A 27 0.67 1.32 3.80
C ALA A 27 2.06 1.96 3.84
N VAL A 28 2.79 1.85 2.73
CA VAL A 28 4.10 2.49 2.55
C VAL A 28 4.13 3.17 1.19
N ILE A 29 4.30 4.48 1.19
CA ILE A 29 4.39 5.29 -0.04
C ILE A 29 5.84 5.32 -0.50
N TYR A 30 6.04 5.17 -1.80
CA TYR A 30 7.35 5.30 -2.43
C TYR A 30 7.24 6.10 -3.72
N GLY A 31 8.27 6.83 -4.07
CA GLY A 31 8.28 7.63 -5.29
C GLY A 31 9.51 8.52 -5.41
N ASP A 32 10.53 8.31 -4.56
CA ASP A 32 11.73 9.13 -4.57
C ASP A 32 12.39 9.14 -5.95
N ASN A 33 12.47 10.33 -6.55
CA ASN A 33 13.02 10.56 -7.88
C ASN A 33 12.32 9.72 -8.97
N ARG A 34 11.02 9.46 -8.81
CA ARG A 34 10.20 8.70 -9.76
C ARG A 34 9.14 9.59 -10.40
N PRO A 35 8.56 9.18 -11.55
CA PRO A 35 7.56 10.01 -12.23
C PRO A 35 6.24 10.12 -11.48
N PHE A 36 5.94 9.15 -10.60
CA PHE A 36 4.71 9.15 -9.79
C PHE A 36 4.93 8.32 -8.53
N THR A 37 4.03 8.48 -7.55
CA THR A 37 4.08 7.67 -6.33
C THR A 37 3.39 6.33 -6.55
N ILE A 38 3.87 5.32 -5.81
CA ILE A 38 3.21 4.03 -5.67
C ILE A 38 3.01 3.75 -4.18
N CYS A 39 2.14 2.80 -3.88
CA CYS A 39 1.90 2.43 -2.49
C CYS A 39 1.95 0.92 -2.33
N MET A 40 2.74 0.46 -1.36
CA MET A 40 2.67 -0.92 -0.90
C MET A 40 1.56 -1.01 0.13
N ILE A 41 0.67 -1.98 -0.04
CA ILE A 41 -0.49 -2.19 0.82
C ILE A 41 -0.39 -3.55 1.49
N VAL A 42 -0.46 -3.55 2.82
CA VAL A 42 -0.77 -4.76 3.58
C VAL A 42 -2.27 -4.73 3.82
N PRO A 43 -3.05 -5.63 3.19
CA PRO A 43 -4.48 -5.64 3.40
C PRO A 43 -4.83 -6.02 4.83
N ASP A 44 -6.00 -5.59 5.29
CA ASP A 44 -6.58 -6.11 6.51
C ASP A 44 -7.15 -7.49 6.17
N PHE A 45 -6.46 -8.54 6.60
CA PHE A 45 -6.82 -9.91 6.21
C PHE A 45 -8.16 -10.34 6.78
N PHE A 46 -8.52 -9.85 7.96
CA PHE A 46 -9.82 -10.14 8.55
C PHE A 46 -10.95 -9.51 7.71
N PHE A 47 -10.74 -8.26 7.28
CA PHE A 47 -11.70 -7.58 6.41
C PHE A 47 -11.87 -8.34 5.09
N LEU A 48 -10.75 -8.75 4.48
CA LEU A 48 -10.80 -9.45 3.20
C LEU A 48 -11.46 -10.83 3.32
N GLU A 49 -11.23 -11.54 4.42
CA GLU A 49 -11.89 -12.83 4.66
C GLU A 49 -13.41 -12.65 4.69
N ARG A 50 -13.88 -11.64 5.41
CA ARG A 50 -15.32 -11.35 5.48
C ARG A 50 -15.87 -10.89 4.14
N TYR A 51 -15.10 -10.09 3.42
CA TYR A 51 -15.48 -9.66 2.07
C TYR A 51 -15.63 -10.88 1.14
N ALA A 52 -14.69 -11.80 1.21
CA ALA A 52 -14.72 -13.01 0.38
C ALA A 52 -15.94 -13.87 0.71
N GLU A 53 -16.24 -14.08 1.98
CA GLU A 53 -17.41 -14.85 2.41
C GLU A 53 -18.71 -14.22 1.90
N LYS A 54 -18.81 -12.89 2.02
CA LYS A 54 -20.00 -12.16 1.61
C LYS A 54 -20.23 -12.20 0.10
N ASN A 55 -19.15 -12.28 -0.68
CA ASN A 55 -19.20 -12.21 -2.14
C ASN A 55 -18.98 -13.57 -2.81
N GLY A 56 -18.94 -14.66 -2.04
CA GLY A 56 -18.78 -16.00 -2.59
C GLY A 56 -17.44 -16.26 -3.22
N LEU A 57 -16.37 -15.60 -2.72
CA LEU A 57 -15.02 -15.75 -3.25
C LEU A 57 -14.20 -16.70 -2.38
N PRO A 58 -13.11 -17.28 -2.93
CA PRO A 58 -12.17 -18.06 -2.12
C PRO A 58 -11.61 -17.23 -0.96
N THR A 59 -11.45 -17.86 0.21
CA THR A 59 -10.92 -17.18 1.40
C THR A 59 -9.41 -17.32 1.57
N ASP A 60 -8.76 -18.03 0.66
CA ASP A 60 -7.30 -18.10 0.63
C ASP A 60 -6.72 -16.72 0.28
N MET A 61 -5.96 -16.15 1.19
CA MET A 61 -5.43 -14.79 1.03
C MET A 61 -4.54 -14.63 -0.18
N ASN A 62 -3.70 -15.62 -0.47
CA ASN A 62 -2.81 -15.53 -1.63
C ASN A 62 -3.59 -15.48 -2.94
N THR A 63 -4.65 -16.27 -3.05
CA THR A 63 -5.52 -16.25 -4.22
C THR A 63 -6.33 -14.96 -4.27
N LEU A 64 -6.89 -14.58 -3.14
CA LEU A 64 -7.79 -13.43 -3.03
C LEU A 64 -7.09 -12.13 -3.40
N ILE A 65 -5.89 -11.90 -2.87
CA ILE A 65 -5.17 -10.65 -3.09
C ILE A 65 -4.64 -10.51 -4.51
N GLN A 66 -4.54 -11.59 -5.26
CA GLN A 66 -4.13 -11.56 -6.66
C GLN A 66 -5.28 -11.29 -7.62
N ARG A 67 -6.52 -11.33 -7.13
CA ARG A 67 -7.68 -11.04 -7.97
C ARG A 67 -7.72 -9.55 -8.32
N LYS A 68 -7.85 -9.27 -9.62
CA LYS A 68 -7.89 -7.89 -10.08
C LYS A 68 -9.08 -7.12 -9.51
N ASP A 69 -10.24 -7.78 -9.38
CA ASP A 69 -11.43 -7.13 -8.82
C ASP A 69 -11.23 -6.72 -7.37
N VAL A 70 -10.55 -7.53 -6.57
CA VAL A 70 -10.23 -7.22 -5.17
C VAL A 70 -9.24 -6.07 -5.10
N GLN A 71 -8.17 -6.12 -5.91
CA GLN A 71 -7.16 -5.06 -5.96
C GLN A 71 -7.79 -3.73 -6.41
N ASP A 72 -8.65 -3.77 -7.42
CA ASP A 72 -9.33 -2.57 -7.91
C ASP A 72 -10.26 -1.98 -6.86
N MET A 73 -10.94 -2.81 -6.10
CA MET A 73 -11.81 -2.37 -5.01
C MET A 73 -11.01 -1.60 -3.96
N ILE A 74 -9.90 -2.17 -3.51
CA ILE A 74 -9.04 -1.53 -2.50
C ILE A 74 -8.45 -0.23 -3.04
N ALA A 75 -7.93 -0.26 -4.26
CA ALA A 75 -7.35 0.92 -4.90
C ALA A 75 -8.36 2.05 -5.05
N ALA A 76 -9.60 1.72 -5.42
CA ALA A 76 -10.66 2.72 -5.57
C ALA A 76 -11.02 3.35 -4.22
N GLU A 77 -11.09 2.55 -3.15
CA GLU A 77 -11.36 3.08 -1.82
C GLU A 77 -10.25 4.02 -1.34
N ILE A 78 -8.99 3.66 -1.58
CA ILE A 78 -7.85 4.49 -1.23
C ILE A 78 -7.88 5.81 -2.01
N THR A 79 -8.04 5.72 -3.32
CA THR A 79 -8.08 6.91 -4.19
C THR A 79 -9.23 7.85 -3.77
N GLY A 80 -10.40 7.27 -3.51
CA GLY A 80 -11.55 8.05 -3.05
C GLY A 80 -11.31 8.74 -1.71
N ALA A 81 -10.61 8.08 -0.79
CA ALA A 81 -10.30 8.65 0.51
C ALA A 81 -9.30 9.83 0.42
N LEU A 82 -8.41 9.81 -0.56
CA LEU A 82 -7.39 10.84 -0.72
C LEU A 82 -7.82 11.98 -1.63
N LYS A 83 -8.80 11.76 -2.49
CA LYS A 83 -9.28 12.75 -3.44
C LYS A 83 -9.87 13.95 -2.71
N GLY A 84 -9.47 15.16 -3.14
CA GLY A 84 -9.93 16.39 -2.51
C GLY A 84 -9.13 16.81 -1.28
N LYS A 85 -8.30 15.90 -0.75
CA LYS A 85 -7.45 16.15 0.40
C LYS A 85 -5.99 16.32 0.00
N TYR A 86 -5.59 15.66 -1.08
CA TYR A 86 -4.22 15.68 -1.61
C TYR A 86 -4.23 16.01 -3.09
N GLY A 87 -3.11 16.57 -3.56
CA GLY A 87 -2.92 16.84 -4.98
C GLY A 87 -2.76 15.54 -5.77
N GLY A 88 -3.12 15.58 -7.06
CA GLY A 88 -3.03 14.40 -7.91
C GLY A 88 -1.64 13.75 -7.94
N TYR A 89 -0.58 14.55 -7.85
CA TYR A 89 0.79 14.04 -7.84
C TYR A 89 1.13 13.31 -6.54
N GLU A 90 0.38 13.52 -5.47
CA GLU A 90 0.59 12.85 -4.17
C GLU A 90 -0.14 11.52 -4.09
N ILE A 91 -1.24 11.37 -4.81
CA ILE A 91 -2.07 10.16 -4.76
C ILE A 91 -1.39 9.04 -5.52
N PRO A 92 -1.18 7.85 -4.90
CA PRO A 92 -0.51 6.73 -5.57
C PRO A 92 -1.25 6.31 -6.84
N LYS A 93 -0.51 6.06 -7.90
CA LYS A 93 -1.07 5.63 -9.19
C LYS A 93 -1.05 4.13 -9.37
N LYS A 94 -0.16 3.44 -8.66
CA LYS A 94 -0.08 1.98 -8.69
C LYS A 94 0.11 1.44 -7.29
N PHE A 95 -0.28 0.20 -7.10
CA PHE A 95 -0.28 -0.44 -5.78
C PHE A 95 0.41 -1.79 -5.87
N LEU A 96 1.19 -2.10 -4.84
CA LEU A 96 1.76 -3.42 -4.63
C LEU A 96 1.08 -4.02 -3.40
N PHE A 97 0.37 -5.14 -3.57
CA PHE A 97 -0.37 -5.78 -2.50
C PHE A 97 0.49 -6.87 -1.88
N LEU A 98 0.73 -6.77 -0.58
CA LEU A 98 1.59 -7.68 0.16
C LEU A 98 0.76 -8.73 0.88
N THR A 99 1.35 -9.91 1.09
CA THR A 99 0.69 -11.01 1.78
C THR A 99 1.13 -11.19 3.21
N GLU A 100 2.13 -10.41 3.66
CA GLU A 100 2.61 -10.48 5.05
C GLU A 100 2.69 -9.07 5.64
N ASN A 101 2.30 -8.95 6.90
CA ASN A 101 2.37 -7.68 7.62
C ASN A 101 3.81 -7.39 8.08
N PHE A 102 4.05 -6.16 8.47
CA PHE A 102 5.31 -5.74 9.04
C PHE A 102 5.34 -6.11 10.52
N THR A 103 6.38 -6.80 10.95
CA THR A 103 6.52 -7.28 12.31
C THR A 103 7.94 -7.05 12.82
N LEU A 104 8.10 -7.17 14.14
CA LEU A 104 9.43 -7.16 14.75
C LEU A 104 10.23 -8.38 14.29
N GLU A 105 9.58 -9.54 14.23
CA GLU A 105 10.20 -10.81 13.89
C GLU A 105 10.76 -10.84 12.47
N ASN A 106 10.05 -10.24 11.51
CA ASN A 106 10.54 -10.20 10.12
C ASN A 106 11.49 -9.04 9.83
N GLY A 107 11.82 -8.26 10.88
CA GLY A 107 12.81 -7.18 10.77
C GLY A 107 12.30 -5.89 10.15
N MET A 108 11.01 -5.79 9.88
CA MET A 108 10.43 -4.60 9.23
C MET A 108 9.97 -3.52 10.22
N LEU A 109 9.84 -3.86 11.50
CA LEU A 109 9.52 -2.91 12.55
C LEU A 109 10.63 -2.85 13.59
N THR A 110 10.79 -1.68 14.24
CA THR A 110 11.65 -1.52 15.40
C THR A 110 10.92 -2.05 16.64
N GLN A 111 11.65 -2.15 17.76
CA GLN A 111 11.06 -2.55 19.05
C GLN A 111 9.94 -1.61 19.50
N THR A 112 9.99 -0.34 19.07
CA THR A 112 8.93 0.62 19.35
C THR A 112 7.83 0.62 18.27
N MET A 113 7.80 -0.41 17.43
CA MET A 113 6.82 -0.61 16.37
C MET A 113 6.85 0.44 15.26
N LYS A 114 7.99 1.07 15.05
CA LYS A 114 8.20 2.01 13.95
C LYS A 114 8.68 1.24 12.72
N LEU A 115 8.17 1.66 11.54
CA LEU A 115 8.54 1.05 10.28
C LEU A 115 10.02 1.26 9.97
N LYS A 116 10.71 0.18 9.64
CA LYS A 116 12.07 0.24 9.08
C LYS A 116 11.95 0.39 7.57
N ARG A 117 11.71 1.61 7.12
CA ARG A 117 11.38 1.90 5.72
C ARG A 117 12.42 1.35 4.76
N ARG A 118 13.71 1.53 5.05
CA ARG A 118 14.79 1.04 4.18
C ARG A 118 14.74 -0.48 4.03
N VAL A 119 14.48 -1.20 5.12
CA VAL A 119 14.39 -2.67 5.08
C VAL A 119 13.23 -3.11 4.20
N VAL A 120 12.08 -2.48 4.38
CA VAL A 120 10.88 -2.80 3.58
C VAL A 120 11.12 -2.53 2.10
N LEU A 121 11.67 -1.35 1.78
CA LEU A 121 11.94 -0.98 0.39
C LEU A 121 12.95 -1.93 -0.26
N THR A 122 14.00 -2.32 0.47
CA THR A 122 15.02 -3.25 -0.05
C THR A 122 14.39 -4.61 -0.36
N LYS A 123 13.55 -5.11 0.54
CA LYS A 123 12.92 -6.42 0.35
C LYS A 123 12.03 -6.46 -0.89
N TYR A 124 11.29 -5.40 -1.16
CA TYR A 124 10.30 -5.38 -2.23
C TYR A 124 10.73 -4.60 -3.47
N MET A 125 12.01 -4.19 -3.54
CA MET A 125 12.46 -3.29 -4.60
C MET A 125 12.24 -3.84 -6.01
N ASP A 126 12.46 -5.14 -6.22
CA ASP A 126 12.23 -5.74 -7.54
C ASP A 126 10.78 -5.59 -7.99
N GLN A 127 9.84 -5.81 -7.07
CA GLN A 127 8.41 -5.67 -7.34
C GLN A 127 8.01 -4.21 -7.52
N ILE A 128 8.63 -3.31 -6.75
CA ILE A 128 8.44 -1.86 -6.90
C ILE A 128 8.90 -1.41 -8.29
N GLU A 129 10.10 -1.82 -8.71
CA GLU A 129 10.62 -1.47 -10.02
C GLU A 129 9.70 -1.96 -11.15
N ALA A 130 9.11 -3.12 -10.99
CA ALA A 130 8.18 -3.67 -11.97
C ALA A 130 6.95 -2.78 -12.17
N LEU A 131 6.53 -2.04 -11.14
CA LEU A 131 5.39 -1.13 -11.26
C LEU A 131 5.69 0.08 -12.12
N TYR A 132 6.97 0.44 -12.29
CA TYR A 132 7.38 1.59 -13.10
C TYR A 132 7.68 1.24 -14.56
N LYS A 133 7.60 -0.01 -14.92
CA LYS A 133 7.86 -0.46 -16.29
C LYS A 133 6.62 -0.41 -17.17
#